data_937f71a59a832bc406696c29741a4987
#
_entry.id   937f71a59a832bc406696c29741a4987
#
_cell.length_a   1.000
_cell.length_b   1.000
_cell.length_c   1.000
_cell.angle_alpha   90.00
_cell.angle_beta   90.00
_cell.angle_gamma   90.00
#
_symmetry.space_group_name_H-M   'P 1'
#
loop_
_entity.id
_entity.type
_entity.pdbx_description
1 polymer ?
#
loop_
_entity_poly.entity_id
_entity_poly.type
_entity_poly.pdbx_seq_one_letter_code
_entity_poly.pdbx_strand_id
1 'polypeptide(L)'
;VGGRGALGPWWVLFRAGNSTVGVFGVFLGAMLALGGLPEGDFALISVLQALSVWSFMCSWNALNDYLDLEIDRVNRPDRPLPSGAISEASAKRGIALMMTLSVVSIAGAAATASGTVGGIEGWYPSLAIWLGALFLLTNYESAAPFSLRLKERGLPGNIAISLSVGMVVLFGAAGVFEPFNHRAWTVFVIGVLYTLAREIVKDVEDMEGDEGRSTYAMQVGPQRARTLAWALLLLTLASMLLPFAIGIFPELHLVGVIPALVVLMLAKPKLVLSEDHAAQQLIKKSMYLCLAALLGSSLLA
;
A
#
# COMPACT_ATOMS: atom_id res chain seq x y z
N VAL A 1 -30.02 5.34 -15.23
CA VAL A 1 -28.85 6.22 -15.29
C VAL A 1 -29.08 7.31 -14.26
N GLY A 2 -28.75 7.08 -13.01
CA GLY A 2 -28.89 8.04 -11.90
C GLY A 2 -27.64 8.92 -11.81
N GLY A 3 -27.81 10.24 -11.76
CA GLY A 3 -26.80 11.25 -11.74
C GLY A 3 -25.79 11.04 -10.60
N ARG A 4 -24.61 10.50 -10.93
CA ARG A 4 -23.44 10.64 -10.09
C ARG A 4 -22.99 12.09 -10.23
N GLY A 5 -23.03 12.85 -9.14
CA GLY A 5 -22.56 14.24 -9.14
C GLY A 5 -21.16 14.38 -9.75
N ALA A 6 -20.75 15.58 -10.14
CA ALA A 6 -19.48 15.88 -10.82
C ALA A 6 -18.22 15.29 -10.14
N LEU A 7 -18.28 14.96 -8.86
CA LEU A 7 -17.19 14.34 -8.08
C LEU A 7 -17.09 12.83 -8.26
N GLY A 8 -18.13 12.12 -8.76
CA GLY A 8 -18.11 10.67 -8.90
C GLY A 8 -16.98 10.13 -9.78
N PRO A 9 -16.77 10.67 -11.01
CA PRO A 9 -15.65 10.26 -11.86
C PRO A 9 -14.27 10.49 -11.24
N TRP A 10 -14.08 11.58 -10.50
CA TRP A 10 -12.84 11.87 -9.80
C TRP A 10 -12.56 10.89 -8.66
N TRP A 11 -13.60 10.52 -7.90
CA TRP A 11 -13.49 9.52 -6.85
C TRP A 11 -12.99 8.17 -7.39
N VAL A 12 -13.49 7.81 -8.58
CA VAL A 12 -13.06 6.58 -9.27
C VAL A 12 -11.63 6.70 -9.80
N LEU A 13 -11.29 7.82 -10.50
CA LEU A 13 -9.96 8.04 -11.06
C LEU A 13 -8.87 8.03 -9.98
N PHE A 14 -9.10 8.73 -8.87
CA PHE A 14 -8.17 8.79 -7.74
C PHE A 14 -8.17 7.50 -6.90
N ARG A 15 -9.12 6.57 -7.16
CA ARG A 15 -9.34 5.40 -6.31
C ARG A 15 -9.37 5.80 -4.82
N ALA A 16 -10.05 6.92 -4.53
CA ALA A 16 -9.97 7.62 -3.25
C ALA A 16 -10.28 6.70 -2.05
N GLY A 17 -11.21 5.76 -2.19
CA GLY A 17 -11.49 4.75 -1.16
C GLY A 17 -10.29 3.84 -0.87
N ASN A 18 -9.55 3.39 -1.90
CA ASN A 18 -8.31 2.61 -1.69
C ASN A 18 -7.20 3.47 -1.10
N SER A 19 -7.07 4.73 -1.54
CA SER A 19 -6.06 5.65 -1.02
C SER A 19 -6.25 5.95 0.47
N THR A 20 -7.47 5.85 1.00
CA THR A 20 -7.76 5.99 2.44
C THR A 20 -7.07 4.90 3.29
N VAL A 21 -6.78 3.73 2.72
CA VAL A 21 -6.00 2.69 3.43
C VAL A 21 -4.60 3.19 3.80
N GLY A 22 -4.00 4.05 2.97
CA GLY A 22 -2.72 4.70 3.28
C GLY A 22 -2.80 5.61 4.51
N VAL A 23 -3.90 6.34 4.68
CA VAL A 23 -4.15 7.14 5.89
C VAL A 23 -4.09 6.27 7.15
N PHE A 24 -4.81 5.14 7.13
CA PHE A 24 -4.78 4.20 8.26
C PHE A 24 -3.38 3.63 8.49
N GLY A 25 -2.60 3.36 7.43
CA GLY A 25 -1.23 2.88 7.52
C GLY A 25 -0.30 3.87 8.24
N VAL A 26 -0.43 5.17 7.97
CA VAL A 26 0.35 6.22 8.67
C VAL A 26 0.00 6.25 10.16
N PHE A 27 -1.29 6.33 10.50
CA PHE A 27 -1.70 6.33 11.90
C PHE A 27 -1.32 5.02 12.61
N LEU A 28 -1.47 3.88 11.95
CA LEU A 28 -1.03 2.59 12.48
C LEU A 28 0.46 2.64 12.85
N GLY A 29 1.32 3.13 11.95
CA GLY A 29 2.74 3.26 12.21
C GLY A 29 3.07 4.16 13.40
N ALA A 30 2.45 5.33 13.47
CA ALA A 30 2.61 6.25 14.59
C ALA A 30 2.13 5.64 15.93
N MET A 31 0.96 4.98 15.94
CA MET A 31 0.39 4.35 17.12
C MET A 31 1.21 3.14 17.59
N LEU A 32 1.72 2.32 16.66
CA LEU A 32 2.63 1.22 17.00
C LEU A 32 3.92 1.73 17.67
N ALA A 33 4.44 2.84 17.15
CA ALA A 33 5.67 3.44 17.66
C ALA A 33 5.50 4.06 19.05
N LEU A 34 4.38 4.74 19.27
CA LEU A 34 4.09 5.42 20.54
C LEU A 34 3.46 4.50 21.61
N GLY A 35 2.87 3.37 21.20
CA GLY A 35 2.02 2.56 22.08
C GLY A 35 0.70 3.27 22.46
N GLY A 36 0.28 4.28 21.70
CA GLY A 36 -0.89 5.11 21.98
C GLY A 36 -1.23 6.03 20.80
N LEU A 37 -2.24 6.88 20.98
CA LEU A 37 -2.61 7.88 19.97
C LEU A 37 -1.54 8.99 19.93
N PRO A 38 -1.16 9.48 18.75
CA PRO A 38 -0.31 10.65 18.63
C PRO A 38 -1.05 11.89 19.16
N GLU A 39 -0.36 12.71 19.96
CA GLU A 39 -0.88 13.95 20.56
C GLU A 39 0.00 15.15 20.21
N GLY A 40 -0.51 16.37 20.41
CA GLY A 40 0.23 17.61 20.16
C GLY A 40 0.81 17.70 18.74
N ASP A 41 2.09 18.04 18.66
CA ASP A 41 2.81 18.16 17.38
C ASP A 41 2.87 16.84 16.61
N PHE A 42 2.97 15.69 17.30
CA PHE A 42 2.95 14.39 16.66
C PHE A 42 1.59 14.08 16.02
N ALA A 43 0.48 14.54 16.62
CA ALA A 43 -0.83 14.41 15.98
C ALA A 43 -0.89 15.23 14.69
N LEU A 44 -0.41 16.47 14.71
CA LEU A 44 -0.38 17.33 13.53
C LEU A 44 0.54 16.76 12.44
N ILE A 45 1.74 16.31 12.79
CA ILE A 45 2.67 15.63 11.87
C ILE A 45 2.00 14.40 11.25
N SER A 46 1.35 13.56 12.05
CA SER A 46 0.67 12.35 11.58
C SER A 46 -0.48 12.68 10.61
N VAL A 47 -1.27 13.71 10.88
CA VAL A 47 -2.34 14.19 9.99
C VAL A 47 -1.77 14.69 8.66
N LEU A 48 -0.71 15.51 8.71
CA LEU A 48 -0.06 16.02 7.49
C LEU A 48 0.59 14.92 6.67
N GLN A 49 1.23 13.94 7.32
CA GLN A 49 1.77 12.76 6.64
C GLN A 49 0.66 11.89 6.05
N ALA A 50 -0.45 11.68 6.76
CA ALA A 50 -1.60 10.94 6.24
C ALA A 50 -2.23 11.64 5.03
N LEU A 51 -2.35 12.98 5.06
CA LEU A 51 -2.81 13.77 3.92
C LEU A 51 -1.84 13.68 2.74
N SER A 52 -0.53 13.71 3.02
CA SER A 52 0.50 13.52 2.00
C SER A 52 0.38 12.15 1.32
N VAL A 53 0.28 11.07 2.09
CA VAL A 53 0.12 9.70 1.54
C VAL A 53 -1.16 9.58 0.74
N TRP A 54 -2.28 10.08 1.25
CA TRP A 54 -3.56 10.01 0.56
C TRP A 54 -3.52 10.72 -0.80
N SER A 55 -3.04 11.96 -0.81
CA SER A 55 -2.94 12.75 -2.04
C SER A 55 -1.89 12.20 -3.01
N PHE A 56 -0.77 11.68 -2.51
CA PHE A 56 0.22 10.96 -3.30
C PHE A 56 -0.39 9.75 -4.00
N MET A 57 -1.10 8.90 -3.26
CA MET A 57 -1.77 7.72 -3.81
C MET A 57 -2.85 8.09 -4.84
N CYS A 58 -3.63 9.16 -4.58
CA CYS A 58 -4.61 9.70 -5.54
C CYS A 58 -3.92 10.14 -6.84
N SER A 59 -2.82 10.91 -6.72
CA SER A 59 -2.02 11.34 -7.86
C SER A 59 -1.48 10.15 -8.66
N TRP A 60 -0.93 9.16 -7.96
CA TRP A 60 -0.32 7.99 -8.60
C TRP A 60 -1.33 7.09 -9.30
N ASN A 61 -2.49 6.85 -8.68
CA ASN A 61 -3.57 6.10 -9.30
C ASN A 61 -4.07 6.76 -10.60
N ALA A 62 -4.24 8.09 -10.57
CA ALA A 62 -4.65 8.84 -11.76
C ALA A 62 -3.57 8.86 -12.85
N LEU A 63 -2.29 8.94 -12.44
CA LEU A 63 -1.16 8.85 -13.36
C LEU A 63 -1.09 7.47 -14.04
N ASN A 64 -1.29 6.40 -13.28
CA ASN A 64 -1.33 5.05 -13.82
C ASN A 64 -2.46 4.90 -14.87
N ASP A 65 -3.69 5.34 -14.55
CA ASP A 65 -4.81 5.29 -15.48
C ASP A 65 -4.57 6.21 -16.71
N TYR A 66 -3.81 7.31 -16.55
CA TYR A 66 -3.43 8.18 -17.67
C TYR A 66 -2.38 7.52 -18.59
N LEU A 67 -1.38 6.88 -18.02
CA LEU A 67 -0.34 6.16 -18.79
C LEU A 67 -0.90 4.91 -19.51
N ASP A 68 -1.85 4.24 -18.89
CA ASP A 68 -2.51 3.04 -19.44
C ASP A 68 -3.71 3.39 -20.34
N LEU A 69 -3.97 4.66 -20.70
CA LEU A 69 -5.20 5.12 -21.38
C LEU A 69 -5.52 4.34 -22.67
N GLU A 70 -4.53 4.13 -23.53
CA GLU A 70 -4.76 3.41 -24.80
C GLU A 70 -5.14 1.94 -24.57
N ILE A 71 -4.52 1.29 -23.59
CA ILE A 71 -4.83 -0.07 -23.18
C ILE A 71 -6.23 -0.14 -22.54
N ASP A 72 -6.54 0.83 -21.68
CA ASP A 72 -7.83 0.91 -21.00
C ASP A 72 -9.01 1.25 -21.94
N ARG A 73 -8.77 1.93 -23.04
CA ARG A 73 -9.80 2.13 -24.08
C ARG A 73 -10.35 0.82 -24.64
N VAL A 74 -9.52 -0.22 -24.69
CA VAL A 74 -9.91 -1.55 -25.17
C VAL A 74 -10.47 -2.40 -24.01
N ASN A 75 -9.74 -2.47 -22.90
CA ASN A 75 -10.01 -3.42 -21.83
C ASN A 75 -11.02 -2.91 -20.79
N ARG A 76 -11.12 -1.59 -20.61
CA ARG A 76 -11.92 -0.95 -19.53
C ARG A 76 -12.55 0.37 -20.01
N PRO A 77 -13.36 0.33 -21.07
CA PRO A 77 -13.92 1.54 -21.71
C PRO A 77 -14.79 2.39 -20.79
N ASP A 78 -15.33 1.81 -19.72
CA ASP A 78 -16.19 2.49 -18.74
C ASP A 78 -15.41 3.31 -17.69
N ARG A 79 -14.07 3.24 -17.67
CA ARG A 79 -13.26 4.06 -16.77
C ARG A 79 -13.37 5.55 -17.10
N PRO A 80 -13.15 6.47 -16.12
CA PRO A 80 -13.35 7.91 -16.31
C PRO A 80 -12.57 8.53 -17.48
N LEU A 81 -11.35 8.08 -17.76
CA LEU A 81 -10.54 8.59 -18.87
C LEU A 81 -10.97 7.99 -20.23
N PRO A 82 -11.03 6.66 -20.40
CA PRO A 82 -11.48 6.05 -21.65
C PRO A 82 -12.87 6.50 -22.07
N SER A 83 -13.82 6.62 -21.13
CA SER A 83 -15.20 7.05 -21.40
C SER A 83 -15.33 8.54 -21.71
N GLY A 84 -14.26 9.34 -21.52
CA GLY A 84 -14.32 10.80 -21.67
C GLY A 84 -15.04 11.54 -20.55
N ALA A 85 -15.42 10.86 -19.44
CA ALA A 85 -16.03 11.51 -18.28
C ALA A 85 -15.08 12.52 -17.61
N ILE A 86 -13.77 12.31 -17.75
CA ILE A 86 -12.71 13.27 -17.40
C ILE A 86 -11.80 13.41 -18.62
N SER A 87 -11.57 14.66 -19.06
CA SER A 87 -10.65 14.93 -20.16
C SER A 87 -9.18 14.70 -19.73
N GLU A 88 -8.33 14.31 -20.66
CA GLU A 88 -6.89 14.13 -20.41
C GLU A 88 -6.24 15.38 -19.78
N ALA A 89 -6.61 16.57 -20.28
CA ALA A 89 -6.10 17.84 -19.74
C ALA A 89 -6.53 18.07 -18.29
N SER A 90 -7.77 17.66 -17.93
CA SER A 90 -8.25 17.74 -16.56
C SER A 90 -7.57 16.72 -15.67
N ALA A 91 -7.36 15.49 -16.16
CA ALA A 91 -6.64 14.46 -15.43
C ALA A 91 -5.21 14.89 -15.10
N LYS A 92 -4.46 15.44 -16.05
CA LYS A 92 -3.10 16.00 -15.82
C LYS A 92 -3.10 17.07 -14.72
N ARG A 93 -4.10 17.97 -14.73
CA ARG A 93 -4.25 18.97 -13.68
C ARG A 93 -4.58 18.37 -12.32
N GLY A 94 -5.44 17.34 -12.28
CA GLY A 94 -5.76 16.60 -11.06
C GLY A 94 -4.55 15.87 -10.49
N ILE A 95 -3.75 15.21 -11.33
CA ILE A 95 -2.49 14.54 -10.96
C ILE A 95 -1.54 15.57 -10.33
N ALA A 96 -1.30 16.69 -11.02
CA ALA A 96 -0.40 17.73 -10.52
C ALA A 96 -0.91 18.33 -9.20
N LEU A 97 -2.21 18.61 -9.08
CA LEU A 97 -2.82 19.16 -7.86
C LEU A 97 -2.63 18.20 -6.67
N MET A 98 -2.91 16.91 -6.85
CA MET A 98 -2.78 15.91 -5.78
C MET A 98 -1.31 15.74 -5.38
N MET A 99 -0.37 15.74 -6.32
CA MET A 99 1.07 15.67 -6.02
C MET A 99 1.54 16.94 -5.31
N THR A 100 1.10 18.10 -5.72
CA THR A 100 1.40 19.37 -5.03
C THR A 100 0.88 19.35 -3.60
N LEU A 101 -0.35 18.87 -3.37
CA LEU A 101 -0.90 18.72 -2.03
C LEU A 101 -0.05 17.79 -1.17
N SER A 102 0.43 16.68 -1.75
CA SER A 102 1.33 15.76 -1.06
C SER A 102 2.62 16.46 -0.61
N VAL A 103 3.27 17.18 -1.51
CA VAL A 103 4.53 17.90 -1.22
C VAL A 103 4.31 19.02 -0.19
N VAL A 104 3.24 19.79 -0.30
CA VAL A 104 2.88 20.83 0.68
C VAL A 104 2.63 20.23 2.05
N SER A 105 1.95 19.09 2.11
CA SER A 105 1.71 18.39 3.38
C SER A 105 3.01 17.89 4.01
N ILE A 106 3.96 17.36 3.22
CA ILE A 106 5.30 16.99 3.68
C ILE A 106 6.06 18.22 4.22
N ALA A 107 6.02 19.33 3.50
CA ALA A 107 6.66 20.57 3.95
C ALA A 107 6.04 21.09 5.26
N GLY A 108 4.72 20.98 5.39
CA GLY A 108 4.01 21.31 6.64
C GLY A 108 4.43 20.41 7.81
N ALA A 109 4.55 19.09 7.58
CA ALA A 109 5.04 18.15 8.59
C ALA A 109 6.48 18.48 9.01
N ALA A 110 7.35 18.78 8.06
CA ALA A 110 8.74 19.21 8.33
C ALA A 110 8.79 20.52 9.13
N ALA A 111 7.96 21.50 8.78
CA ALA A 111 7.86 22.77 9.51
C ALA A 111 7.37 22.56 10.96
N THR A 112 6.37 21.69 11.17
CA THR A 112 5.91 21.34 12.52
C THR A 112 7.02 20.64 13.30
N ALA A 113 7.70 19.66 12.70
CA ALA A 113 8.79 18.91 13.31
C ALA A 113 9.95 19.83 13.74
N SER A 114 10.27 20.88 12.95
CA SER A 114 11.34 21.85 13.28
C SER A 114 11.08 22.61 14.59
N GLY A 115 9.82 22.74 15.01
CA GLY A 115 9.43 23.37 16.28
C GLY A 115 9.46 22.43 17.48
N THR A 116 9.65 21.14 17.29
CA THR A 116 9.69 20.14 18.37
C THR A 116 11.07 19.99 18.99
N VAL A 117 11.17 19.34 20.14
CA VAL A 117 12.45 19.07 20.84
C VAL A 117 13.39 18.19 19.98
N GLY A 118 12.85 17.25 19.19
CA GLY A 118 13.64 16.40 18.28
C GLY A 118 14.05 17.11 17.00
N GLY A 119 13.46 18.28 16.71
CA GLY A 119 13.75 19.09 15.56
C GLY A 119 13.54 18.42 14.21
N ILE A 120 13.96 19.11 13.16
CA ILE A 120 13.89 18.59 11.79
C ILE A 120 14.75 17.33 11.61
N GLU A 121 15.83 17.19 12.37
CA GLU A 121 16.75 16.05 12.28
C GLU A 121 16.08 14.74 12.64
N GLY A 122 15.24 14.74 13.70
CA GLY A 122 14.45 13.57 14.08
C GLY A 122 13.42 13.16 13.02
N TRP A 123 13.01 14.12 12.16
CA TRP A 123 12.02 13.89 11.11
C TRP A 123 12.62 13.49 9.75
N TYR A 124 13.92 13.71 9.48
CA TYR A 124 14.56 13.35 8.20
C TYR A 124 14.30 11.90 7.74
N PRO A 125 14.21 10.88 8.60
CA PRO A 125 13.84 9.54 8.16
C PRO A 125 12.50 9.49 7.43
N SER A 126 11.51 10.31 7.82
CA SER A 126 10.23 10.40 7.11
C SER A 126 10.42 10.88 5.67
N LEU A 127 11.23 11.92 5.46
CA LEU A 127 11.53 12.42 4.12
C LEU A 127 12.25 11.35 3.28
N ALA A 128 13.20 10.63 3.87
CA ALA A 128 13.91 9.55 3.19
C ALA A 128 12.96 8.42 2.76
N ILE A 129 12.00 8.03 3.60
CA ILE A 129 10.98 7.03 3.28
C ILE A 129 10.07 7.52 2.15
N TRP A 130 9.61 8.79 2.21
CA TRP A 130 8.76 9.37 1.17
C TRP A 130 9.48 9.44 -0.18
N LEU A 131 10.73 9.88 -0.20
CA LEU A 131 11.57 9.90 -1.42
C LEU A 131 11.85 8.47 -1.94
N GLY A 132 12.05 7.51 -1.04
CA GLY A 132 12.20 6.10 -1.39
C GLY A 132 10.94 5.54 -2.07
N ALA A 133 9.76 5.85 -1.56
CA ALA A 133 8.49 5.45 -2.17
C ALA A 133 8.30 6.12 -3.55
N LEU A 134 8.61 7.41 -3.66
CA LEU A 134 8.59 8.14 -4.93
C LEU A 134 9.53 7.50 -5.96
N PHE A 135 10.75 7.17 -5.54
CA PHE A 135 11.74 6.50 -6.39
C PHE A 135 11.25 5.14 -6.87
N LEU A 136 10.75 4.29 -5.96
CA LEU A 136 10.23 2.96 -6.32
C LEU A 136 9.08 3.06 -7.32
N LEU A 137 8.10 3.93 -7.06
CA LEU A 137 6.92 4.07 -7.91
C LEU A 137 7.24 4.71 -9.26
N THR A 138 8.14 5.70 -9.31
CA THR A 138 8.62 6.27 -10.57
C THR A 138 9.29 5.21 -11.43
N ASN A 139 10.12 4.35 -10.84
CA ASN A 139 10.75 3.24 -11.56
C ASN A 139 9.78 2.09 -11.86
N TYR A 140 8.66 2.02 -11.17
CA TYR A 140 7.60 1.05 -11.47
C TYR A 140 6.79 1.44 -12.70
N GLU A 141 6.23 2.67 -12.75
CA GLU A 141 5.24 3.10 -13.75
C GLU A 141 5.82 3.89 -14.92
N SER A 142 6.89 4.64 -14.72
CA SER A 142 7.33 5.63 -15.69
C SER A 142 7.84 5.02 -16.98
N ALA A 143 7.35 5.49 -18.11
CA ALA A 143 7.89 5.24 -19.44
C ALA A 143 9.11 6.12 -19.78
N ALA A 144 9.62 6.92 -18.84
CA ALA A 144 10.80 7.74 -19.06
C ALA A 144 12.03 6.88 -19.39
N PRO A 145 12.97 7.38 -20.20
CA PRO A 145 14.12 6.60 -20.64
C PRO A 145 15.01 6.07 -19.50
N PHE A 146 15.02 6.77 -18.36
CA PHE A 146 15.79 6.39 -17.17
C PHE A 146 15.01 5.47 -16.19
N SER A 147 13.73 5.22 -16.44
CA SER A 147 12.93 4.33 -15.60
C SER A 147 13.33 2.87 -15.79
N LEU A 148 13.34 2.12 -14.69
CA LEU A 148 13.59 0.68 -14.70
C LEU A 148 12.40 -0.14 -15.24
N ARG A 149 11.22 0.48 -15.43
CA ARG A 149 9.98 -0.16 -15.92
C ARG A 149 9.66 -1.46 -15.18
N LEU A 150 9.69 -1.40 -13.84
CA LEU A 150 9.56 -2.61 -13.01
C LEU A 150 8.22 -3.31 -13.21
N LYS A 151 7.17 -2.59 -13.58
CA LYS A 151 5.85 -3.13 -13.93
C LYS A 151 5.91 -4.19 -15.05
N GLU A 152 6.87 -4.07 -15.96
CA GLU A 152 7.07 -4.98 -17.10
C GLU A 152 8.09 -6.10 -16.80
N ARG A 153 8.65 -6.15 -15.58
CA ARG A 153 9.73 -7.08 -15.22
C ARG A 153 9.29 -8.22 -14.29
N GLY A 154 7.98 -8.40 -14.11
CA GLY A 154 7.44 -9.48 -13.28
C GLY A 154 7.74 -9.29 -11.80
N LEU A 155 8.40 -10.27 -11.16
CA LEU A 155 8.62 -10.28 -9.71
C LEU A 155 9.24 -8.99 -9.13
N PRO A 156 10.26 -8.35 -9.75
CA PRO A 156 10.74 -7.04 -9.31
C PRO A 156 9.67 -5.97 -9.21
N GLY A 157 8.66 -5.97 -10.10
CA GLY A 157 7.52 -5.06 -10.03
C GLY A 157 6.64 -5.34 -8.81
N ASN A 158 6.30 -6.60 -8.57
CA ASN A 158 5.51 -7.00 -7.41
C ASN A 158 6.23 -6.65 -6.09
N ILE A 159 7.57 -6.80 -6.03
CA ILE A 159 8.38 -6.40 -4.88
C ILE A 159 8.33 -4.88 -4.69
N ALA A 160 8.51 -4.09 -5.75
CA ALA A 160 8.51 -2.62 -5.66
C ALA A 160 7.18 -2.08 -5.12
N ILE A 161 6.05 -2.58 -5.63
CA ILE A 161 4.71 -2.22 -5.13
C ILE A 161 4.54 -2.64 -3.68
N SER A 162 4.94 -3.86 -3.32
CA SER A 162 4.79 -4.39 -1.97
C SER A 162 5.59 -3.60 -0.95
N LEU A 163 6.83 -3.24 -1.28
CA LEU A 163 7.65 -2.35 -0.46
C LEU A 163 7.01 -0.97 -0.31
N SER A 164 6.54 -0.36 -1.40
CA SER A 164 5.91 0.96 -1.36
C SER A 164 4.67 0.99 -0.46
N VAL A 165 3.86 -0.07 -0.49
CA VAL A 165 2.68 -0.21 0.39
C VAL A 165 3.11 -0.39 1.85
N GLY A 166 4.09 -1.25 2.12
CA GLY A 166 4.59 -1.48 3.48
C GLY A 166 5.24 -0.25 4.10
N MET A 167 6.00 0.53 3.31
CA MET A 167 6.70 1.74 3.76
C MET A 167 5.77 2.78 4.41
N VAL A 168 4.46 2.75 4.14
CA VAL A 168 3.50 3.67 4.75
C VAL A 168 3.47 3.56 6.27
N VAL A 169 3.62 2.34 6.81
CA VAL A 169 3.68 2.11 8.27
C VAL A 169 4.97 2.70 8.86
N LEU A 170 6.11 2.47 8.20
CA LEU A 170 7.39 3.05 8.63
C LEU A 170 7.39 4.57 8.53
N PHE A 171 6.70 5.12 7.52
CA PHE A 171 6.52 6.56 7.37
C PHE A 171 5.78 7.17 8.55
N GLY A 172 4.72 6.51 9.04
CA GLY A 172 4.00 6.92 10.24
C GLY A 172 4.86 6.86 11.51
N ALA A 173 5.62 5.78 11.71
CA ALA A 173 6.54 5.64 12.84
C ALA A 173 7.67 6.69 12.81
N ALA A 174 8.24 6.94 11.63
CA ALA A 174 9.25 7.98 11.44
C ALA A 174 8.70 9.39 11.72
N GLY A 175 7.39 9.62 11.50
CA GLY A 175 6.73 10.89 11.80
C GLY A 175 6.70 11.25 13.27
N VAL A 176 6.74 10.24 14.14
CA VAL A 176 6.83 10.40 15.60
C VAL A 176 8.26 10.14 16.11
N PHE A 177 9.25 10.27 15.23
CA PHE A 177 10.69 10.18 15.49
C PHE A 177 11.18 8.79 15.94
N GLU A 178 10.42 7.75 15.60
CA GLU A 178 10.71 6.34 15.93
C GLU A 178 10.89 5.47 14.65
N PRO A 179 11.81 5.83 13.71
CA PRO A 179 11.93 5.17 12.41
C PRO A 179 12.35 3.70 12.50
N PHE A 180 12.96 3.29 13.62
CA PHE A 180 13.45 1.93 13.87
C PHE A 180 12.63 1.16 14.90
N ASN A 181 11.39 1.62 15.18
CA ASN A 181 10.52 0.95 16.14
C ASN A 181 10.22 -0.50 15.72
N HIS A 182 10.47 -1.46 16.62
CA HIS A 182 10.35 -2.90 16.33
C HIS A 182 8.94 -3.32 15.93
N ARG A 183 7.90 -2.74 16.54
CA ARG A 183 6.49 -3.04 16.22
C ARG A 183 6.15 -2.57 14.81
N ALA A 184 6.58 -1.36 14.43
CA ALA A 184 6.37 -0.80 13.10
C ALA A 184 7.10 -1.63 12.03
N TRP A 185 8.36 -2.03 12.26
CA TRP A 185 9.12 -2.90 11.36
C TRP A 185 8.49 -4.28 11.21
N THR A 186 7.98 -4.85 12.29
CA THR A 186 7.23 -6.11 12.26
C THR A 186 6.03 -6.01 11.33
N VAL A 187 5.21 -4.96 11.49
CA VAL A 187 4.02 -4.75 10.67
C VAL A 187 4.39 -4.42 9.22
N PHE A 188 5.47 -3.70 8.98
CA PHE A 188 6.04 -3.48 7.65
C PHE A 188 6.34 -4.81 6.94
N VAL A 189 7.09 -5.72 7.57
CA VAL A 189 7.44 -7.02 6.99
C VAL A 189 6.19 -7.84 6.69
N ILE A 190 5.26 -7.93 7.63
CA ILE A 190 3.99 -8.63 7.46
C ILE A 190 3.21 -8.04 6.27
N GLY A 191 3.09 -6.71 6.21
CA GLY A 191 2.38 -5.99 5.14
C GLY A 191 3.00 -6.20 3.76
N VAL A 192 4.34 -6.18 3.67
CA VAL A 192 5.07 -6.47 2.44
C VAL A 192 4.80 -7.89 1.95
N LEU A 193 4.88 -8.89 2.83
CA LEU A 193 4.65 -10.30 2.48
C LEU A 193 3.22 -10.56 2.02
N TYR A 194 2.22 -9.99 2.73
CA TYR A 194 0.81 -10.07 2.31
C TYR A 194 0.60 -9.44 0.93
N THR A 195 1.13 -8.23 0.73
CA THR A 195 0.95 -7.51 -0.52
C THR A 195 1.65 -8.25 -1.66
N LEU A 196 2.86 -8.74 -1.46
CA LEU A 196 3.62 -9.49 -2.46
C LEU A 196 2.88 -10.77 -2.89
N ALA A 197 2.41 -11.57 -1.94
CA ALA A 197 1.63 -12.76 -2.24
C ALA A 197 0.35 -12.41 -3.01
N ARG A 198 -0.36 -11.37 -2.57
CA ARG A 198 -1.60 -10.92 -3.20
C ARG A 198 -1.39 -10.39 -4.62
N GLU A 199 -0.35 -9.59 -4.87
CA GLU A 199 -0.05 -9.07 -6.22
C GLU A 199 0.32 -10.20 -7.19
N ILE A 200 1.05 -11.24 -6.73
CA ILE A 200 1.33 -12.43 -7.55
C ILE A 200 0.04 -13.17 -7.91
N VAL A 201 -0.90 -13.34 -6.96
CA VAL A 201 -2.20 -13.99 -7.26
C VAL A 201 -3.04 -13.14 -8.21
N LYS A 202 -2.99 -11.82 -8.06
CA LYS A 202 -3.67 -10.89 -8.95
C LYS A 202 -3.10 -10.93 -10.37
N ASP A 203 -1.77 -11.04 -10.52
CA ASP A 203 -1.15 -11.24 -11.83
C ASP A 203 -1.65 -12.52 -12.53
N VAL A 204 -1.96 -13.57 -11.77
CA VAL A 204 -2.56 -14.80 -12.34
C VAL A 204 -4.00 -14.56 -12.77
N GLU A 205 -4.78 -13.82 -11.97
CA GLU A 205 -6.17 -13.47 -12.31
C GLU A 205 -6.26 -12.59 -13.56
N ASP A 206 -5.34 -11.63 -13.69
CA ASP A 206 -5.36 -10.63 -14.78
C ASP A 206 -4.67 -11.13 -16.08
N MET A 207 -4.08 -12.36 -16.11
CA MET A 207 -3.28 -12.86 -17.24
C MET A 207 -3.98 -12.75 -18.61
N GLU A 208 -5.29 -13.03 -18.69
CA GLU A 208 -6.04 -13.00 -19.93
C GLU A 208 -6.28 -11.58 -20.46
N GLY A 209 -6.27 -10.58 -19.58
CA GLY A 209 -6.50 -9.17 -19.92
C GLY A 209 -5.23 -8.34 -20.09
N ASP A 210 -4.07 -8.87 -19.71
CA ASP A 210 -2.80 -8.15 -19.69
C ASP A 210 -1.94 -8.42 -20.95
N GLU A 211 -2.54 -8.57 -22.12
CA GLU A 211 -1.81 -8.76 -23.37
C GLU A 211 -0.73 -7.68 -23.57
N GLY A 212 0.50 -8.13 -23.87
CA GLY A 212 1.67 -7.25 -24.09
C GLY A 212 2.45 -6.88 -22.82
N ARG A 213 2.04 -7.32 -21.63
CA ARG A 213 2.81 -7.21 -20.39
C ARG A 213 3.64 -8.47 -20.15
N SER A 214 4.66 -8.35 -19.27
CA SER A 214 5.49 -9.48 -18.84
C SER A 214 5.42 -9.61 -17.32
N THR A 215 4.21 -9.93 -16.80
CA THR A 215 4.01 -10.18 -15.37
C THR A 215 4.73 -11.45 -14.92
N TYR A 216 4.95 -11.61 -13.61
CA TYR A 216 5.58 -12.83 -13.10
C TYR A 216 4.81 -14.09 -13.47
N ALA A 217 3.47 -14.04 -13.39
CA ALA A 217 2.62 -15.17 -13.77
C ALA A 217 2.77 -15.55 -15.25
N MET A 218 2.93 -14.58 -16.15
CA MET A 218 3.18 -14.84 -17.57
C MET A 218 4.55 -15.46 -17.83
N GLN A 219 5.58 -15.06 -17.05
CA GLN A 219 6.94 -15.59 -17.20
C GLN A 219 7.08 -17.04 -16.76
N VAL A 220 6.43 -17.44 -15.66
CA VAL A 220 6.63 -18.75 -15.03
C VAL A 220 5.43 -19.70 -15.16
N GLY A 221 4.31 -19.19 -15.61
CA GLY A 221 3.01 -19.90 -15.67
C GLY A 221 2.22 -19.83 -14.35
N PRO A 222 0.87 -19.97 -14.44
CA PRO A 222 -0.04 -19.72 -13.33
C PRO A 222 0.20 -20.63 -12.13
N GLN A 223 0.53 -21.90 -12.33
CA GLN A 223 0.74 -22.86 -11.25
C GLN A 223 1.99 -22.54 -10.42
N ARG A 224 3.10 -22.16 -11.06
CA ARG A 224 4.32 -21.77 -10.34
C ARG A 224 4.11 -20.45 -9.60
N ALA A 225 3.39 -19.51 -10.19
CA ALA A 225 3.02 -18.25 -9.54
C ALA A 225 2.18 -18.49 -8.28
N ARG A 226 1.12 -19.33 -8.35
CA ARG A 226 0.33 -19.72 -7.16
C ARG A 226 1.15 -20.44 -6.11
N THR A 227 2.14 -21.27 -6.52
CA THR A 227 3.03 -21.97 -5.58
C THR A 227 3.92 -20.98 -4.83
N LEU A 228 4.51 -20.00 -5.52
CA LEU A 228 5.29 -18.94 -4.87
C LEU A 228 4.41 -18.10 -3.95
N ALA A 229 3.22 -17.69 -4.41
CA ALA A 229 2.28 -16.95 -3.59
C ALA A 229 1.94 -17.71 -2.30
N TRP A 230 1.69 -19.02 -2.38
CA TRP A 230 1.44 -19.85 -1.20
C TRP A 230 2.66 -19.92 -0.27
N ALA A 231 3.87 -20.09 -0.79
CA ALA A 231 5.09 -20.07 0.01
C ALA A 231 5.27 -18.73 0.76
N LEU A 232 4.98 -17.61 0.10
CA LEU A 232 4.97 -16.29 0.73
C LEU A 232 3.88 -16.17 1.80
N LEU A 233 2.71 -16.75 1.61
CA LEU A 233 1.65 -16.77 2.63
C LEU A 233 2.04 -17.61 3.84
N LEU A 234 2.78 -18.71 3.68
CA LEU A 234 3.34 -19.46 4.80
C LEU A 234 4.40 -18.65 5.55
N LEU A 235 5.24 -17.92 4.83
CA LEU A 235 6.20 -16.99 5.45
C LEU A 235 5.48 -15.84 6.17
N THR A 236 4.39 -15.32 5.59
CA THR A 236 3.52 -14.34 6.24
C THR A 236 2.95 -14.89 7.56
N LEU A 237 2.46 -16.11 7.54
CA LEU A 237 1.95 -16.79 8.74
C LEU A 237 3.02 -16.88 9.82
N ALA A 238 4.24 -17.31 9.46
CA ALA A 238 5.36 -17.35 10.40
C ALA A 238 5.70 -15.95 10.95
N SER A 239 5.71 -14.92 10.09
CA SER A 239 5.96 -13.54 10.50
C SER A 239 4.86 -12.94 11.39
N MET A 240 3.63 -13.46 11.32
CA MET A 240 2.55 -13.07 12.24
C MET A 240 2.70 -13.69 13.64
N LEU A 241 3.30 -14.87 13.75
CA LEU A 241 3.48 -15.58 15.02
C LEU A 241 4.77 -15.16 15.73
N LEU A 242 5.84 -14.95 14.98
CA LEU A 242 7.17 -14.66 15.51
C LEU A 242 7.22 -13.50 16.51
N PRO A 243 6.55 -12.35 16.30
CA PRO A 243 6.62 -11.20 17.20
C PRO A 243 6.10 -11.47 18.61
N PHE A 244 5.18 -12.41 18.77
CA PHE A 244 4.69 -12.87 20.06
C PHE A 244 5.68 -13.82 20.72
N ALA A 245 6.29 -14.72 19.94
CA ALA A 245 7.28 -15.67 20.45
C ALA A 245 8.59 -15.00 20.94
N ILE A 246 8.95 -13.84 20.36
CA ILE A 246 10.16 -13.07 20.74
C ILE A 246 9.85 -11.85 21.65
N GLY A 247 8.60 -11.71 22.11
CA GLY A 247 8.21 -10.69 23.07
C GLY A 247 8.07 -9.26 22.54
N ILE A 248 7.94 -9.04 21.23
CA ILE A 248 7.61 -7.71 20.64
C ILE A 248 6.18 -7.30 21.02
N PHE A 249 5.26 -8.28 21.00
CA PHE A 249 3.89 -8.14 21.47
C PHE A 249 3.63 -9.13 22.64
N PRO A 250 2.74 -8.80 23.58
CA PRO A 250 2.37 -9.71 24.66
C PRO A 250 1.80 -11.04 24.11
N GLU A 251 2.26 -12.16 24.63
CA GLU A 251 1.86 -13.51 24.16
C GLU A 251 0.35 -13.72 24.14
N LEU A 252 -0.35 -13.22 25.19
CA LEU A 252 -1.81 -13.34 25.30
C LEU A 252 -2.54 -12.68 24.11
N HIS A 253 -1.96 -11.64 23.52
CA HIS A 253 -2.57 -10.94 22.40
C HIS A 253 -2.51 -11.73 21.08
N LEU A 254 -1.78 -12.84 21.03
CA LEU A 254 -1.81 -13.79 19.90
C LEU A 254 -3.24 -14.25 19.58
N VAL A 255 -4.10 -14.35 20.60
CA VAL A 255 -5.53 -14.71 20.41
C VAL A 255 -6.22 -13.77 19.42
N GLY A 256 -5.89 -12.49 19.43
CA GLY A 256 -6.43 -11.50 18.48
C GLY A 256 -6.05 -11.76 17.02
N VAL A 257 -4.92 -12.42 16.78
CA VAL A 257 -4.43 -12.72 15.41
C VAL A 257 -5.04 -14.02 14.85
N ILE A 258 -5.60 -14.91 15.69
CA ILE A 258 -6.18 -16.19 15.25
C ILE A 258 -7.18 -16.04 14.10
N PRO A 259 -8.14 -15.10 14.09
CA PRO A 259 -9.05 -14.91 12.96
C PRO A 259 -8.33 -14.64 11.64
N ALA A 260 -7.25 -13.85 11.67
CA ALA A 260 -6.44 -13.57 10.49
C ALA A 260 -5.74 -14.84 9.98
N LEU A 261 -5.16 -15.65 10.89
CA LEU A 261 -4.53 -16.93 10.55
C LEU A 261 -5.52 -17.89 9.89
N VAL A 262 -6.72 -18.02 10.46
CA VAL A 262 -7.78 -18.90 9.91
C VAL A 262 -8.16 -18.45 8.50
N VAL A 263 -8.44 -17.16 8.31
CA VAL A 263 -8.81 -16.61 6.99
C VAL A 263 -7.68 -16.77 5.98
N LEU A 264 -6.41 -16.63 6.41
CA LEU A 264 -5.24 -16.85 5.55
C LEU A 264 -5.18 -18.29 5.05
N MET A 265 -5.40 -19.26 5.94
CA MET A 265 -5.38 -20.68 5.59
C MET A 265 -6.49 -21.06 4.60
N LEU A 266 -7.65 -20.37 4.64
CA LEU A 266 -8.73 -20.58 3.67
C LEU A 266 -8.37 -20.14 2.24
N ALA A 267 -7.30 -19.38 2.05
CA ALA A 267 -6.82 -19.05 0.72
C ALA A 267 -6.20 -20.25 -0.02
N LYS A 268 -5.65 -21.26 0.71
CA LYS A 268 -5.01 -22.43 0.10
C LYS A 268 -5.95 -23.24 -0.81
N PRO A 269 -7.15 -23.68 -0.37
CA PRO A 269 -8.09 -24.38 -1.24
C PRO A 269 -8.44 -23.57 -2.51
N LYS A 270 -8.60 -22.25 -2.38
CA LYS A 270 -8.92 -21.37 -3.52
C LYS A 270 -7.80 -21.33 -4.55
N LEU A 271 -6.54 -21.23 -4.11
CA LEU A 271 -5.37 -21.31 -5.00
C LEU A 271 -5.27 -22.67 -5.71
N VAL A 272 -5.57 -23.77 -5.02
CA VAL A 272 -5.57 -25.13 -5.60
C VAL A 272 -6.65 -25.29 -6.66
N LEU A 273 -7.83 -24.72 -6.43
CA LEU A 273 -8.98 -24.76 -7.35
C LEU A 273 -8.88 -23.71 -8.47
N SER A 274 -7.82 -22.91 -8.51
CA SER A 274 -7.65 -21.79 -9.46
C SER A 274 -8.72 -20.71 -9.34
N GLU A 275 -9.30 -20.54 -8.16
CA GLU A 275 -10.24 -19.47 -7.80
C GLU A 275 -9.46 -18.21 -7.31
N ASP A 276 -8.65 -17.62 -8.20
CA ASP A 276 -7.66 -16.59 -7.86
C ASP A 276 -8.31 -15.33 -7.28
N HIS A 277 -9.45 -14.90 -7.83
CA HIS A 277 -10.23 -13.79 -7.28
C HIS A 277 -10.64 -14.03 -5.82
N ALA A 278 -11.17 -15.21 -5.52
CA ALA A 278 -11.57 -15.56 -4.15
C ALA A 278 -10.35 -15.65 -3.22
N ALA A 279 -9.23 -16.20 -3.70
CA ALA A 279 -7.98 -16.27 -2.94
C ALA A 279 -7.47 -14.88 -2.57
N GLN A 280 -7.35 -13.94 -3.53
CA GLN A 280 -6.88 -12.58 -3.24
C GLN A 280 -7.79 -11.81 -2.28
N GLN A 281 -9.11 -12.03 -2.33
CA GLN A 281 -10.05 -11.42 -1.38
C GLN A 281 -9.85 -11.96 0.06
N LEU A 282 -9.59 -13.27 0.20
CA LEU A 282 -9.27 -13.86 1.51
C LEU A 282 -7.94 -13.33 2.05
N ILE A 283 -6.91 -13.23 1.23
CA ILE A 283 -5.62 -12.65 1.59
C ILE A 283 -5.82 -11.21 2.09
N LYS A 284 -6.59 -10.40 1.36
CA LYS A 284 -6.91 -9.02 1.74
C LYS A 284 -7.67 -8.94 3.07
N LYS A 285 -8.66 -9.79 3.28
CA LYS A 285 -9.42 -9.85 4.55
C LYS A 285 -8.53 -10.25 5.72
N SER A 286 -7.68 -11.28 5.52
CA SER A 286 -6.72 -11.72 6.53
C SER A 286 -5.75 -10.61 6.91
N MET A 287 -5.23 -9.86 5.93
CA MET A 287 -4.35 -8.71 6.17
C MET A 287 -5.03 -7.67 7.07
N TYR A 288 -6.27 -7.28 6.77
CA TYR A 288 -6.98 -6.28 7.59
C TYR A 288 -7.25 -6.77 9.02
N LEU A 289 -7.60 -8.05 9.19
CA LEU A 289 -7.78 -8.64 10.51
C LEU A 289 -6.47 -8.66 11.30
N CYS A 290 -5.35 -9.00 10.64
CA CYS A 290 -4.03 -8.98 11.25
C CYS A 290 -3.63 -7.56 11.69
N LEU A 291 -3.76 -6.58 10.81
CA LEU A 291 -3.41 -5.18 11.12
C LEU A 291 -4.26 -4.64 12.27
N ALA A 292 -5.56 -4.95 12.30
CA ALA A 292 -6.45 -4.56 13.39
C ALA A 292 -6.05 -5.22 14.73
N ALA A 293 -5.68 -6.50 14.70
CA ALA A 293 -5.24 -7.23 15.89
C ALA A 293 -3.92 -6.69 16.45
N LEU A 294 -2.93 -6.40 15.58
CA LEU A 294 -1.64 -5.85 15.98
C LEU A 294 -1.78 -4.42 16.50
N LEU A 295 -2.65 -3.61 15.88
CA LEU A 295 -2.99 -2.29 16.41
C LEU A 295 -3.63 -2.41 17.79
N GLY A 296 -4.64 -3.26 17.96
CA GLY A 296 -5.27 -3.51 19.26
C GLY A 296 -4.26 -3.97 20.30
N SER A 297 -3.35 -4.89 19.94
CA SER A 297 -2.25 -5.32 20.80
C SER A 297 -1.34 -4.17 21.23
N SER A 298 -1.03 -3.23 20.33
CA SER A 298 -0.19 -2.08 20.64
C SER A 298 -0.86 -1.06 21.56
N LEU A 299 -2.18 -0.93 21.49
CA LEU A 299 -2.94 0.01 22.33
C LEU A 299 -3.27 -0.55 23.72
N LEU A 300 -3.23 -1.88 23.88
CA LEU A 300 -3.53 -2.57 25.14
C LEU A 300 -2.27 -2.95 25.93
N ALA A 301 -1.08 -2.80 25.33
CA ALA A 301 0.21 -3.08 25.93
C ALA A 301 0.79 -1.86 26.63
#